data_409ca919627003eda18abfd5727a014d
#
_entry.id   409ca919627003eda18abfd5727a014d
#
_cell.length_a   1.000
_cell.length_b   1.000
_cell.length_c   1.000
_cell.angle_alpha   90.00
_cell.angle_beta   90.00
_cell.angle_gamma   90.00
#
_symmetry.space_group_name_H-M   'P 1'
#
loop_
_entity.id
_entity.type
_entity.pdbx_description
1 polymer ?
#
loop_
_entity_poly.entity_id
_entity_poly.type
_entity_poly.pdbx_seq_one_letter_code
_entity_poly.pdbx_strand_id
1 'polypeptide(L)'
;YQNKELQAVLDDYYIDFNDNLQASTNDSYRKRPVKRVVRKREDKHLREARFMDLPVSSGRSFGGQYGWIPPFVIEVRRDLGLKKQDLPSKNPELIPGLVEKAAQGIINEAKHIRKQKEAEEMAKMLLETKQKSMEDVWKCCAYLYSLESFLYKTLNAAMRLVGSKDDEEIWRSKIKTLGPFCLLLWDDPFNKKVRSNIELYRGANLTPEQINQYKKMTENEEEYGSFQGFSSCSRNRSKAENFSDANVLFIMKVYYAFIADLSELSEYPEEEEELITPGVCFRVERVEFDKNKNKHYIYLELKQRFSGKKYKLIIAFLARLTFPL
;
A
#
# COMPACT_ATOMS: atom_id res chain seq x y z
N TYR A 1 23.03 -4.36 5.26
CA TYR A 1 24.31 -4.68 4.59
C TYR A 1 25.32 -3.54 4.60
N GLN A 2 24.91 -2.33 4.97
CA GLN A 2 25.84 -1.22 5.10
C GLN A 2 26.58 -1.20 6.44
N ASN A 3 26.17 -2.02 7.42
CA ASN A 3 26.67 -1.95 8.79
C ASN A 3 27.69 -3.05 9.17
N LYS A 4 28.31 -3.77 8.23
CA LYS A 4 29.34 -4.80 8.55
C LYS A 4 28.93 -5.83 9.63
N GLU A 5 27.64 -6.11 9.76
CA GLU A 5 27.19 -7.18 10.64
C GLU A 5 27.64 -8.52 10.09
N LEU A 6 28.33 -9.29 10.93
CA LEU A 6 28.90 -10.58 10.55
C LEU A 6 27.87 -11.71 10.59
N GLN A 7 26.69 -11.44 11.14
CA GLN A 7 25.59 -12.40 11.27
C GLN A 7 24.24 -11.74 11.05
N ALA A 8 23.33 -12.47 10.41
CA ALA A 8 21.90 -12.13 10.33
C ALA A 8 21.11 -13.16 11.12
N VAL A 9 20.28 -12.70 12.06
CA VAL A 9 19.43 -13.57 12.88
C VAL A 9 18.03 -13.62 12.27
N LEU A 10 17.55 -14.82 12.02
CA LEU A 10 16.19 -15.16 11.57
C LEU A 10 15.49 -15.90 12.73
N ASP A 11 14.17 -16.06 12.67
CA ASP A 11 13.39 -16.57 13.81
C ASP A 11 13.97 -17.83 14.47
N ASP A 12 14.14 -18.90 13.71
CA ASP A 12 14.67 -20.18 14.22
C ASP A 12 16.12 -20.45 13.81
N TYR A 13 16.74 -19.51 13.09
CA TYR A 13 18.06 -19.68 12.50
C TYR A 13 18.85 -18.37 12.54
N TYR A 14 20.19 -18.48 12.50
CA TYR A 14 21.04 -17.36 12.15
C TYR A 14 21.92 -17.72 10.95
N ILE A 15 22.31 -16.72 10.19
CA ILE A 15 23.24 -16.85 9.06
C ILE A 15 24.55 -16.20 9.47
N ASP A 16 25.60 -16.99 9.52
CA ASP A 16 26.96 -16.50 9.67
C ASP A 16 27.55 -16.20 8.28
N PHE A 17 27.85 -14.92 8.05
CA PHE A 17 28.36 -14.47 6.76
C PHE A 17 29.85 -14.70 6.58
N ASN A 18 30.62 -14.98 7.69
CA ASN A 18 32.01 -15.33 7.60
C ASN A 18 32.16 -16.77 7.11
N ASP A 19 31.41 -17.67 7.73
CA ASP A 19 31.51 -19.12 7.45
C ASP A 19 30.52 -19.54 6.34
N ASN A 20 29.66 -18.65 5.89
CA ASN A 20 28.57 -18.95 4.96
C ASN A 20 27.72 -20.14 5.42
N LEU A 21 27.33 -20.11 6.68
CA LEU A 21 26.56 -21.17 7.33
C LEU A 21 25.22 -20.61 7.84
N GLN A 22 24.17 -21.39 7.67
CA GLN A 22 22.91 -21.23 8.40
C GLN A 22 22.93 -22.23 9.56
N ALA A 23 22.73 -21.76 10.78
CA ALA A 23 22.61 -22.58 11.95
C ALA A 23 21.29 -22.34 12.69
N SER A 24 20.75 -23.39 13.31
CA SER A 24 19.57 -23.27 14.14
C SER A 24 19.88 -22.53 15.44
N THR A 25 18.99 -21.67 15.88
CA THR A 25 19.09 -20.99 17.18
C THR A 25 18.89 -21.95 18.35
N ASN A 26 18.20 -23.07 18.11
CA ASN A 26 17.83 -24.07 19.13
C ASN A 26 18.69 -25.31 19.11
N ASP A 27 19.51 -25.52 18.07
CA ASP A 27 20.36 -26.72 17.90
C ASP A 27 21.62 -26.35 17.12
N SER A 28 22.72 -26.17 17.84
CA SER A 28 24.03 -25.78 17.28
C SER A 28 24.66 -26.82 16.33
N TYR A 29 24.17 -28.05 16.34
CA TYR A 29 24.62 -29.10 15.42
C TYR A 29 23.92 -29.07 14.06
N ARG A 30 22.76 -28.43 13.97
CA ARG A 30 22.03 -28.26 12.70
C ARG A 30 22.58 -27.08 11.92
N LYS A 31 23.69 -27.33 11.23
CA LYS A 31 24.33 -26.37 10.33
C LYS A 31 24.16 -26.81 8.88
N ARG A 32 23.92 -25.86 7.99
CA ARG A 32 23.97 -26.12 6.55
C ARG A 32 24.68 -24.98 5.83
N PRO A 33 25.44 -25.29 4.79
CA PRO A 33 26.08 -24.26 4.00
C PRO A 33 25.05 -23.40 3.28
N VAL A 34 25.27 -22.09 3.25
CA VAL A 34 24.49 -21.14 2.49
C VAL A 34 25.37 -20.47 1.47
N LYS A 35 24.86 -20.33 0.26
CA LYS A 35 25.56 -19.61 -0.79
C LYS A 35 24.98 -18.19 -0.87
N ARG A 36 25.85 -17.20 -0.75
CA ARG A 36 25.49 -15.83 -1.08
C ARG A 36 25.20 -15.73 -2.58
N VAL A 37 23.98 -15.49 -2.95
CA VAL A 37 23.61 -15.14 -4.32
C VAL A 37 23.32 -13.64 -4.30
N VAL A 38 24.12 -12.86 -5.03
CA VAL A 38 23.77 -11.48 -5.33
C VAL A 38 22.59 -11.58 -6.31
N ARG A 39 21.40 -11.36 -5.80
CA ARG A 39 20.21 -11.30 -6.66
C ARG A 39 20.40 -10.11 -7.60
N LYS A 40 20.51 -10.41 -8.87
CA LYS A 40 20.26 -9.39 -9.87
C LYS A 40 18.77 -9.05 -9.79
N ARG A 41 18.42 -7.80 -10.00
CA ARG A 41 17.02 -7.30 -10.04
C ARG A 41 16.06 -8.10 -10.91
N GLU A 42 16.58 -8.90 -11.79
CA GLU A 42 15.85 -9.81 -12.68
C GLU A 42 15.30 -11.06 -11.96
N ASP A 43 15.73 -11.33 -10.71
CA ASP A 43 15.18 -12.43 -9.90
C ASP A 43 13.87 -12.00 -9.22
N LYS A 44 12.81 -12.07 -9.99
CA LYS A 44 11.52 -11.39 -9.91
C LYS A 44 10.56 -11.80 -8.80
N HIS A 45 10.79 -12.90 -8.09
CA HIS A 45 9.71 -13.61 -7.40
C HIS A 45 9.22 -13.01 -6.07
N LEU A 46 9.97 -12.16 -5.38
CA LEU A 46 9.62 -11.75 -4.02
C LEU A 46 8.78 -10.47 -3.95
N ARG A 47 8.85 -9.60 -4.96
CA ARG A 47 8.14 -8.30 -4.95
C ARG A 47 6.83 -8.28 -5.73
N GLU A 48 6.57 -9.31 -6.51
CA GLU A 48 5.37 -9.41 -7.36
C GLU A 48 4.07 -9.27 -6.56
N ALA A 49 4.01 -9.86 -5.37
CA ALA A 49 2.83 -9.81 -4.54
C ALA A 49 2.40 -8.39 -4.14
N ARG A 50 3.34 -7.43 -4.03
CA ARG A 50 3.02 -6.05 -3.66
C ARG A 50 2.31 -5.29 -4.79
N PHE A 51 2.69 -5.58 -6.03
CA PHE A 51 2.08 -4.98 -7.21
C PHE A 51 0.86 -5.75 -7.72
N MET A 52 0.60 -6.94 -7.20
CA MET A 52 -0.48 -7.82 -7.63
C MET A 52 -1.75 -7.72 -6.79
N ASP A 53 -1.75 -6.87 -5.77
CA ASP A 53 -2.95 -6.62 -4.97
C ASP A 53 -4.04 -5.96 -5.82
N LEU A 54 -5.17 -6.65 -5.91
CA LEU A 54 -6.28 -6.26 -6.77
C LEU A 54 -6.92 -4.95 -6.31
N PRO A 55 -7.08 -3.96 -7.20
CA PRO A 55 -8.13 -2.98 -7.01
C PRO A 55 -9.45 -3.72 -7.11
N VAL A 56 -10.14 -3.87 -6.01
CA VAL A 56 -11.46 -4.49 -6.00
C VAL A 56 -12.45 -3.47 -6.52
N SER A 57 -13.16 -3.79 -7.62
CA SER A 57 -14.40 -3.13 -7.93
C SER A 57 -15.32 -3.44 -6.75
N SER A 58 -15.60 -2.45 -5.92
CA SER A 58 -16.47 -2.70 -4.79
C SER A 58 -17.90 -2.81 -5.29
N GLY A 59 -18.37 -4.04 -5.52
CA GLY A 59 -19.80 -4.31 -5.52
C GLY A 59 -20.43 -4.05 -4.14
N ARG A 60 -19.62 -3.56 -3.19
CA ARG A 60 -20.04 -3.13 -1.86
C ARG A 60 -20.13 -1.62 -1.85
N SER A 61 -21.33 -1.14 -2.08
CA SER A 61 -21.67 0.24 -1.83
C SER A 61 -21.54 0.51 -0.32
N PHE A 62 -20.48 1.18 0.10
CA PHE A 62 -20.47 1.84 1.41
C PHE A 62 -21.41 3.05 1.36
N GLY A 63 -22.74 2.81 1.26
CA GLY A 63 -23.75 3.84 1.17
C GLY A 63 -23.56 4.84 0.02
N GLY A 64 -22.93 4.44 -1.08
CA GLY A 64 -22.57 5.32 -2.20
C GLY A 64 -21.45 6.31 -1.88
N GLN A 65 -20.76 6.14 -0.76
CA GLN A 65 -19.66 7.00 -0.35
C GLN A 65 -18.33 6.52 -0.96
N TYR A 66 -18.15 6.81 -2.22
CA TYR A 66 -16.81 6.89 -2.78
C TYR A 66 -16.20 8.21 -2.29
N GLY A 67 -15.35 8.16 -1.29
CA GLY A 67 -14.80 9.36 -0.68
C GLY A 67 -13.30 9.23 -0.40
N TRP A 68 -12.69 10.37 -0.16
CA TRP A 68 -11.27 10.47 0.18
C TRP A 68 -10.88 9.80 1.50
N ILE A 69 -11.86 9.47 2.38
CA ILE A 69 -11.61 8.74 3.62
C ILE A 69 -12.11 7.31 3.43
N PRO A 70 -11.20 6.33 3.40
CA PRO A 70 -11.57 4.93 3.24
C PRO A 70 -12.29 4.42 4.50
N PRO A 71 -13.19 3.45 4.34
CA PRO A 71 -13.95 2.89 5.47
C PRO A 71 -13.07 2.38 6.61
N PHE A 72 -11.96 1.74 6.31
CA PHE A 72 -11.02 1.28 7.32
C PHE A 72 -10.52 2.43 8.21
N VAL A 73 -10.10 3.54 7.61
CA VAL A 73 -9.63 4.72 8.36
C VAL A 73 -10.74 5.34 9.18
N ILE A 74 -12.00 5.31 8.71
CA ILE A 74 -13.15 5.78 9.50
C ILE A 74 -13.30 4.94 10.76
N GLU A 75 -13.24 3.62 10.63
CA GLU A 75 -13.36 2.71 11.78
C GLU A 75 -12.16 2.84 12.73
N VAL A 76 -10.94 2.98 12.21
CA VAL A 76 -9.73 3.26 13.00
C VAL A 76 -9.90 4.52 13.85
N ARG A 77 -10.37 5.62 13.24
CA ARG A 77 -10.59 6.87 13.97
C ARG A 77 -11.67 6.74 15.03
N ARG A 78 -12.71 5.94 14.76
CA ARG A 78 -13.75 5.64 15.74
C ARG A 78 -13.21 4.84 16.92
N ASP A 79 -12.43 3.80 16.67
CA ASP A 79 -11.79 2.96 17.71
C ASP A 79 -10.82 3.77 18.58
N LEU A 80 -10.09 4.71 17.97
CA LEU A 80 -9.17 5.61 18.66
C LEU A 80 -9.86 6.80 19.34
N GLY A 81 -11.17 6.97 19.21
CA GLY A 81 -11.92 8.10 19.75
C GLY A 81 -11.59 9.46 19.11
N LEU A 82 -11.04 9.48 17.92
CA LEU A 82 -10.60 10.69 17.24
C LEU A 82 -11.77 11.41 16.54
N LYS A 83 -11.83 12.74 16.68
CA LYS A 83 -12.78 13.61 15.97
C LYS A 83 -12.39 13.77 14.50
N LYS A 84 -13.28 14.33 13.68
CA LYS A 84 -13.04 14.50 12.23
C LYS A 84 -11.81 15.35 11.91
N GLN A 85 -11.44 16.29 12.73
CA GLN A 85 -10.30 17.18 12.59
C GLN A 85 -9.01 16.64 13.22
N ASP A 86 -9.10 15.60 14.05
CA ASP A 86 -7.96 15.05 14.77
C ASP A 86 -7.17 14.12 13.84
N LEU A 87 -6.23 14.72 13.13
CA LEU A 87 -5.26 14.02 12.29
C LEU A 87 -3.86 14.21 12.85
N PRO A 88 -2.98 13.21 12.81
CA PRO A 88 -1.60 13.34 13.29
C PRO A 88 -0.84 14.52 12.67
N SER A 89 -1.05 14.78 11.37
CA SER A 89 -0.45 15.92 10.66
C SER A 89 -0.92 17.30 11.14
N LYS A 90 -2.06 17.36 11.87
CA LYS A 90 -2.64 18.61 12.39
C LYS A 90 -2.54 18.71 13.90
N ASN A 91 -2.40 17.59 14.60
CA ASN A 91 -2.27 17.50 16.04
C ASN A 91 -1.07 16.62 16.40
N PRO A 92 0.14 17.20 16.49
CA PRO A 92 1.36 16.44 16.78
C PRO A 92 1.34 15.71 18.14
N GLU A 93 0.51 16.13 19.08
CA GLU A 93 0.39 15.47 20.39
C GLU A 93 -0.13 14.02 20.27
N LEU A 94 -0.82 13.70 19.18
CA LEU A 94 -1.30 12.34 18.90
C LEU A 94 -0.18 11.38 18.47
N ILE A 95 0.92 11.92 17.93
CA ILE A 95 1.97 11.13 17.26
C ILE A 95 2.59 10.10 18.20
N PRO A 96 3.09 10.47 19.43
CA PRO A 96 3.77 9.51 20.28
C PRO A 96 2.90 8.29 20.63
N GLY A 97 1.63 8.54 20.97
CA GLY A 97 0.70 7.47 21.34
C GLY A 97 0.30 6.59 20.13
N LEU A 98 0.19 7.18 18.93
CA LEU A 98 -0.10 6.43 17.72
C LEU A 98 1.09 5.57 17.27
N VAL A 99 2.31 6.09 17.37
CA VAL A 99 3.54 5.36 17.06
C VAL A 99 3.69 4.15 17.98
N GLU A 100 3.47 4.30 19.27
CA GLU A 100 3.51 3.19 20.23
C GLU A 100 2.47 2.11 19.92
N LYS A 101 1.22 2.52 19.67
CA LYS A 101 0.14 1.60 19.32
C LYS A 101 0.44 0.89 18.00
N ALA A 102 0.97 1.60 17.00
CA ALA A 102 1.34 1.01 15.72
C ALA A 102 2.46 -0.01 15.86
N ALA A 103 3.52 0.30 16.58
CA ALA A 103 4.63 -0.61 16.85
C ALA A 103 4.16 -1.88 17.58
N GLN A 104 3.36 -1.72 18.65
CA GLN A 104 2.79 -2.86 19.37
C GLN A 104 1.86 -3.69 18.48
N GLY A 105 1.09 -3.04 17.62
CA GLY A 105 0.18 -3.71 16.69
C GLY A 105 0.93 -4.56 15.66
N ILE A 106 2.02 -4.06 15.10
CA ILE A 106 2.91 -4.81 14.18
C ILE A 106 3.45 -6.08 14.87
N ILE A 107 3.95 -5.94 16.10
CA ILE A 107 4.45 -7.07 16.89
C ILE A 107 3.34 -8.10 17.15
N ASN A 108 2.13 -7.65 17.47
CA ASN A 108 1.01 -8.55 17.75
C ASN A 108 0.60 -9.35 16.51
N GLU A 109 0.58 -8.73 15.33
CA GLU A 109 0.26 -9.41 14.08
C GLU A 109 1.27 -10.50 13.73
N ALA A 110 2.55 -10.26 14.00
CA ALA A 110 3.60 -11.21 13.69
C ALA A 110 3.55 -12.52 14.51
N LYS A 111 2.98 -12.49 15.71
CA LYS A 111 2.89 -13.67 16.60
C LYS A 111 2.20 -14.86 15.93
N HIS A 112 1.20 -14.59 15.09
CA HIS A 112 0.39 -15.63 14.43
C HIS A 112 1.04 -16.19 13.16
N ILE A 113 2.05 -15.50 12.61
CA ILE A 113 2.68 -15.84 11.31
C ILE A 113 4.16 -16.16 11.43
N ARG A 114 4.70 -16.32 12.63
CA ARG A 114 6.11 -16.62 12.92
C ARG A 114 7.10 -15.61 12.31
N LYS A 115 6.73 -14.32 12.34
CA LYS A 115 7.53 -13.20 11.84
C LYS A 115 7.95 -12.24 12.96
N GLN A 116 8.14 -12.76 14.16
CA GLN A 116 8.33 -11.96 15.36
C GLN A 116 9.56 -11.04 15.25
N LYS A 117 10.72 -11.56 14.83
CA LYS A 117 11.96 -10.75 14.71
C LYS A 117 11.83 -9.64 13.66
N GLU A 118 11.25 -9.96 12.50
CA GLU A 118 10.96 -8.98 11.47
C GLU A 118 10.07 -7.85 12.00
N ALA A 119 9.04 -8.21 12.78
CA ALA A 119 8.13 -7.24 13.38
C ALA A 119 8.80 -6.39 14.49
N GLU A 120 9.67 -6.97 15.30
CA GLU A 120 10.42 -6.25 16.34
C GLU A 120 11.38 -5.23 15.73
N GLU A 121 12.05 -5.57 14.64
CA GLU A 121 12.89 -4.63 13.88
C GLU A 121 12.07 -3.48 13.31
N MET A 122 10.94 -3.77 12.66
CA MET A 122 10.02 -2.74 12.16
C MET A 122 9.49 -1.84 13.28
N ALA A 123 9.06 -2.45 14.38
CA ALA A 123 8.55 -1.73 15.53
C ALA A 123 9.61 -0.82 16.16
N LYS A 124 10.85 -1.29 16.26
CA LYS A 124 11.99 -0.50 16.75
C LYS A 124 12.23 0.72 15.85
N MET A 125 12.30 0.54 14.54
CA MET A 125 12.48 1.64 13.58
C MET A 125 11.37 2.68 13.74
N LEU A 126 10.12 2.23 13.88
CA LEU A 126 8.98 3.14 14.05
C LEU A 126 9.05 3.88 15.39
N LEU A 127 9.40 3.21 16.49
CA LEU A 127 9.56 3.82 17.82
C LEU A 127 10.66 4.89 17.86
N GLU A 128 11.71 4.77 17.06
CA GLU A 128 12.76 5.78 16.91
C GLU A 128 12.24 7.12 16.33
N THR A 129 11.04 7.11 15.73
CA THR A 129 10.38 8.31 15.23
C THR A 129 9.38 8.93 16.20
N LYS A 130 9.13 8.32 17.36
CA LYS A 130 8.07 8.69 18.31
C LYS A 130 8.06 10.17 18.71
N GLN A 131 9.24 10.79 18.83
CA GLN A 131 9.41 12.18 19.22
C GLN A 131 9.80 13.08 18.04
N LYS A 132 9.68 12.58 16.83
CA LYS A 132 10.03 13.32 15.62
C LYS A 132 8.79 13.98 14.99
N SER A 133 9.01 14.69 13.90
CA SER A 133 7.93 15.34 13.14
C SER A 133 7.00 14.30 12.48
N MET A 134 5.78 14.72 12.12
CA MET A 134 4.88 13.85 11.35
C MET A 134 5.50 13.46 10.00
N GLU A 135 6.33 14.31 9.43
CA GLU A 135 7.06 14.03 8.17
C GLU A 135 8.02 12.85 8.33
N ASP A 136 8.78 12.80 9.44
CA ASP A 136 9.70 11.70 9.73
C ASP A 136 8.95 10.40 10.03
N VAL A 137 7.86 10.50 10.79
CA VAL A 137 7.01 9.34 11.09
C VAL A 137 6.40 8.77 9.81
N TRP A 138 5.87 9.65 8.95
CA TRP A 138 5.29 9.22 7.68
C TRP A 138 6.32 8.57 6.77
N LYS A 139 7.52 9.14 6.64
CA LYS A 139 8.62 8.53 5.86
C LYS A 139 8.97 7.14 6.37
N CYS A 140 9.05 6.96 7.68
CA CYS A 140 9.28 5.65 8.29
C CYS A 140 8.13 4.68 7.95
N CYS A 141 6.86 5.11 8.10
CA CYS A 141 5.72 4.28 7.75
C CYS A 141 5.71 3.89 6.26
N ALA A 142 6.04 4.83 5.37
CA ALA A 142 6.12 4.61 3.94
C ALA A 142 7.25 3.61 3.60
N TYR A 143 8.41 3.76 4.21
CA TYR A 143 9.52 2.81 4.09
C TYR A 143 9.12 1.41 4.57
N LEU A 144 8.55 1.28 5.79
CA LEU A 144 8.11 -0.01 6.33
C LEU A 144 7.02 -0.67 5.46
N TYR A 145 6.13 0.12 4.90
CA TYR A 145 5.13 -0.37 3.94
C TYR A 145 5.79 -0.85 2.64
N SER A 146 6.85 -0.18 2.17
CA SER A 146 7.55 -0.53 0.93
C SER A 146 8.40 -1.80 1.04
N LEU A 147 8.71 -2.27 2.25
CA LEU A 147 9.44 -3.52 2.45
C LEU A 147 8.63 -4.73 1.97
N GLU A 148 9.32 -5.75 1.43
CA GLU A 148 8.70 -7.05 1.11
C GLU A 148 8.43 -7.84 2.39
N SER A 149 7.36 -7.48 3.09
CA SER A 149 7.04 -7.98 4.42
C SER A 149 5.58 -8.45 4.53
N PHE A 150 5.25 -9.00 5.69
CA PHE A 150 3.86 -9.34 6.00
C PHE A 150 2.96 -8.11 6.20
N LEU A 151 3.55 -6.97 6.58
CA LEU A 151 2.82 -5.79 7.05
C LEU A 151 1.85 -5.25 6.00
N TYR A 152 2.32 -4.94 4.79
CA TYR A 152 1.45 -4.41 3.74
C TYR A 152 0.41 -5.45 3.28
N LYS A 153 0.78 -6.75 3.25
CA LYS A 153 -0.14 -7.84 2.86
C LYS A 153 -1.32 -7.92 3.84
N THR A 154 -1.01 -7.96 5.14
CA THR A 154 -2.02 -8.07 6.19
C THR A 154 -2.89 -6.82 6.26
N LEU A 155 -2.28 -5.63 6.16
CA LEU A 155 -3.01 -4.37 6.17
C LEU A 155 -3.99 -4.28 5.01
N ASN A 156 -3.52 -4.48 3.77
CA ASN A 156 -4.37 -4.37 2.59
C ASN A 156 -5.47 -5.44 2.55
N ALA A 157 -5.18 -6.66 3.00
CA ALA A 157 -6.19 -7.70 3.13
C ALA A 157 -7.31 -7.26 4.10
N ALA A 158 -6.95 -6.74 5.28
CA ALA A 158 -7.91 -6.24 6.25
C ALA A 158 -8.74 -5.08 5.70
N MET A 159 -8.10 -4.12 5.02
CA MET A 159 -8.80 -2.97 4.44
C MET A 159 -9.86 -3.37 3.39
N ARG A 160 -9.60 -4.43 2.62
CA ARG A 160 -10.56 -4.96 1.63
C ARG A 160 -11.74 -5.68 2.25
N LEU A 161 -11.59 -6.23 3.44
CA LEU A 161 -12.65 -6.94 4.14
C LEU A 161 -13.64 -6.01 4.84
N VAL A 162 -13.30 -4.73 5.05
CA VAL A 162 -14.17 -3.80 5.76
C VAL A 162 -15.55 -3.70 5.11
N GLY A 163 -16.59 -3.88 5.91
CA GLY A 163 -17.99 -3.91 5.48
C GLY A 163 -18.50 -5.30 5.08
N SER A 164 -17.64 -6.33 5.04
CA SER A 164 -18.09 -7.72 5.00
C SER A 164 -18.65 -8.10 6.36
N LYS A 165 -19.87 -8.61 6.40
CA LYS A 165 -20.47 -9.13 7.64
C LYS A 165 -19.85 -10.46 8.01
N ASP A 166 -19.54 -11.29 7.03
CA ASP A 166 -18.95 -12.61 7.23
C ASP A 166 -17.54 -12.55 7.78
N ASP A 167 -16.81 -11.46 7.47
CA ASP A 167 -15.42 -11.23 7.90
C ASP A 167 -15.31 -10.16 9.00
N GLU A 168 -16.41 -9.80 9.66
CA GLU A 168 -16.45 -8.66 10.59
C GLU A 168 -15.47 -8.82 11.75
N GLU A 169 -15.39 -9.99 12.33
CA GLU A 169 -14.46 -10.29 13.42
C GLU A 169 -13.01 -10.12 12.97
N ILE A 170 -12.68 -10.57 11.77
CA ILE A 170 -11.33 -10.51 11.19
C ILE A 170 -10.93 -9.05 11.01
N TRP A 171 -11.67 -8.25 10.23
CA TRP A 171 -11.24 -6.90 9.96
C TRP A 171 -11.32 -5.97 11.18
N ARG A 172 -12.25 -6.21 12.13
CA ARG A 172 -12.30 -5.45 13.39
C ARG A 172 -11.09 -5.72 14.27
N SER A 173 -10.60 -6.96 14.33
CA SER A 173 -9.37 -7.28 15.06
C SER A 173 -8.18 -6.47 14.52
N LYS A 174 -8.10 -6.30 13.19
CA LYS A 174 -7.03 -5.56 12.52
C LYS A 174 -7.14 -4.04 12.68
N ILE A 175 -8.33 -3.50 12.95
CA ILE A 175 -8.51 -2.09 13.33
C ILE A 175 -7.67 -1.77 14.57
N LYS A 176 -7.69 -2.64 15.58
CA LYS A 176 -6.97 -2.42 16.84
C LYS A 176 -5.45 -2.56 16.69
N THR A 177 -4.99 -3.46 15.84
CA THR A 177 -3.55 -3.75 15.68
C THR A 177 -2.90 -2.90 14.59
N LEU A 178 -3.44 -2.93 13.37
CA LEU A 178 -2.85 -2.24 12.22
C LEU A 178 -3.46 -0.86 11.95
N GLY A 179 -4.57 -0.52 12.62
CA GLY A 179 -5.24 0.76 12.43
C GLY A 179 -4.36 1.98 12.71
N PRO A 180 -3.63 2.02 13.84
CA PRO A 180 -2.72 3.13 14.14
C PRO A 180 -1.65 3.32 13.06
N PHE A 181 -1.03 2.24 12.57
CA PHE A 181 -0.07 2.29 11.46
C PHE A 181 -0.73 2.78 10.16
N CYS A 182 -1.92 2.26 9.85
CA CYS A 182 -2.69 2.70 8.69
C CYS A 182 -2.99 4.20 8.72
N LEU A 183 -3.38 4.73 9.89
CA LEU A 183 -3.68 6.15 10.04
C LEU A 183 -2.44 7.02 9.85
N LEU A 184 -1.29 6.63 10.41
CA LEU A 184 -0.02 7.33 10.24
C LEU A 184 0.43 7.35 8.76
N LEU A 185 0.27 6.23 8.05
CA LEU A 185 0.62 6.16 6.62
C LEU A 185 -0.38 6.91 5.75
N TRP A 186 -1.67 6.86 6.07
CA TRP A 186 -2.73 7.51 5.28
C TRP A 186 -2.70 9.03 5.40
N ASP A 187 -2.35 9.57 6.57
CA ASP A 187 -2.28 11.01 6.82
C ASP A 187 -0.94 11.60 6.35
N ASP A 188 -0.75 11.60 5.04
CA ASP A 188 0.47 12.05 4.38
C ASP A 188 0.66 13.58 4.50
N PRO A 189 1.68 14.05 5.25
CA PRO A 189 1.94 15.47 5.43
C PRO A 189 2.45 16.17 4.17
N PHE A 190 2.96 15.42 3.18
CA PHE A 190 3.44 15.93 1.90
C PHE A 190 2.33 16.07 0.87
N ASN A 191 1.18 15.46 1.12
CA ASN A 191 0.05 15.46 0.18
C ASN A 191 -0.73 16.78 0.19
N LYS A 192 0.01 17.89 0.10
CA LYS A 192 -0.56 19.26 0.07
C LYS A 192 -1.23 19.59 -1.26
N LYS A 193 -0.85 18.88 -2.31
CA LYS A 193 -1.40 19.05 -3.66
C LYS A 193 -1.80 17.69 -4.23
N VAL A 194 -2.98 17.65 -4.82
CA VAL A 194 -3.44 16.49 -5.56
C VAL A 194 -2.58 16.34 -6.82
N ARG A 195 -2.02 15.14 -7.05
CA ARG A 195 -1.28 14.85 -8.27
C ARG A 195 -2.20 14.81 -9.49
N SER A 196 -1.73 15.29 -10.63
CA SER A 196 -2.48 15.30 -11.88
C SER A 196 -1.56 15.13 -13.09
N ASN A 197 -2.15 14.69 -14.20
CA ASN A 197 -1.49 14.53 -15.50
C ASN A 197 -0.28 13.57 -15.48
N ILE A 198 -0.35 12.53 -14.67
CA ILE A 198 0.61 11.43 -14.70
C ILE A 198 -0.09 10.14 -15.09
N GLU A 199 0.67 9.22 -15.66
CA GLU A 199 0.20 7.88 -15.97
C GLU A 199 0.94 6.86 -15.10
N LEU A 200 0.20 5.94 -14.51
CA LEU A 200 0.71 4.92 -13.62
C LEU A 200 0.39 3.54 -14.17
N TYR A 201 1.24 2.59 -13.84
CA TYR A 201 1.17 1.23 -14.34
C TYR A 201 1.22 0.23 -13.19
N ARG A 202 0.41 -0.83 -13.32
CA ARG A 202 0.39 -1.91 -12.33
C ARG A 202 0.08 -3.25 -12.99
N GLY A 203 0.96 -4.23 -12.83
CA GLY A 203 0.70 -5.62 -13.17
C GLY A 203 -0.23 -6.29 -12.15
N ALA A 204 -1.10 -7.18 -12.61
CA ALA A 204 -1.96 -7.98 -11.73
C ALA A 204 -2.32 -9.31 -12.38
N ASN A 205 -2.65 -10.30 -11.54
CA ASN A 205 -3.29 -11.54 -11.97
C ASN A 205 -4.77 -11.51 -11.59
N LEU A 206 -5.62 -11.47 -12.61
CA LEU A 206 -7.07 -11.47 -12.45
C LEU A 206 -7.68 -12.75 -12.98
N THR A 207 -8.74 -13.22 -12.33
CA THR A 207 -9.57 -14.30 -12.88
C THR A 207 -10.41 -13.77 -14.06
N PRO A 208 -10.90 -14.65 -14.95
CA PRO A 208 -11.79 -14.25 -16.04
C PRO A 208 -13.03 -13.49 -15.55
N GLU A 209 -13.58 -13.87 -14.37
CA GLU A 209 -14.73 -13.23 -13.76
C GLU A 209 -14.42 -11.80 -13.35
N GLN A 210 -13.23 -11.57 -12.77
CA GLN A 210 -12.76 -10.24 -12.37
C GLN A 210 -12.54 -9.35 -13.60
N ILE A 211 -11.92 -9.88 -14.66
CA ILE A 211 -11.76 -9.15 -15.91
C ILE A 211 -13.12 -8.79 -16.52
N ASN A 212 -14.09 -9.70 -16.47
CA ASN A 212 -15.44 -9.42 -16.93
C ASN A 212 -16.16 -8.36 -16.10
N GLN A 213 -15.89 -8.27 -14.79
CA GLN A 213 -16.41 -7.16 -13.97
C GLN A 213 -15.89 -5.81 -14.47
N TYR A 214 -14.58 -5.70 -14.76
CA TYR A 214 -14.02 -4.48 -15.35
C TYR A 214 -14.62 -4.16 -16.73
N LYS A 215 -14.89 -5.18 -17.56
CA LYS A 215 -15.57 -4.98 -18.86
C LYS A 215 -16.99 -4.42 -18.65
N LYS A 216 -17.76 -4.98 -17.74
CA LYS A 216 -19.12 -4.46 -17.42
C LYS A 216 -19.10 -3.01 -16.95
N MET A 217 -18.09 -2.60 -16.19
CA MET A 217 -17.96 -1.21 -15.74
C MET A 217 -17.73 -0.24 -16.90
N THR A 218 -17.28 -0.69 -18.10
CA THR A 218 -17.18 0.19 -19.28
C THR A 218 -18.53 0.54 -19.88
N GLU A 219 -19.59 -0.23 -19.60
CA GLU A 219 -20.93 -0.04 -20.14
C GLU A 219 -21.68 1.13 -19.47
N ASN A 220 -21.21 1.55 -18.30
CA ASN A 220 -21.83 2.64 -17.53
C ASN A 220 -20.78 3.69 -17.14
N GLU A 221 -20.80 4.83 -17.81
CA GLU A 221 -19.86 5.92 -17.57
C GLU A 221 -19.99 6.56 -16.17
N GLU A 222 -21.11 6.36 -15.48
CA GLU A 222 -21.35 6.84 -14.14
C GLU A 222 -20.87 5.86 -13.05
N GLU A 223 -20.47 4.64 -13.44
CA GLU A 223 -20.00 3.64 -12.52
C GLU A 223 -18.53 3.89 -12.15
N TYR A 224 -18.28 3.98 -10.84
CA TYR A 224 -16.96 4.18 -10.29
C TYR A 224 -16.62 3.06 -9.32
N GLY A 225 -15.40 2.54 -9.42
CA GLY A 225 -14.77 1.77 -8.35
C GLY A 225 -13.95 2.66 -7.43
N SER A 226 -13.46 2.11 -6.33
CA SER A 226 -12.48 2.77 -5.48
C SER A 226 -11.44 1.78 -4.96
N PHE A 227 -10.22 2.27 -4.76
CA PHE A 227 -9.18 1.48 -4.10
C PHE A 227 -9.50 1.39 -2.62
N GLN A 228 -9.70 0.18 -2.11
CA GLN A 228 -10.02 -0.04 -0.70
C GLN A 228 -8.77 -0.10 0.17
N GLY A 229 -7.65 -0.53 -0.38
CA GLY A 229 -6.33 -0.55 0.24
C GLY A 229 -5.34 0.36 -0.46
N PHE A 230 -4.15 0.46 0.09
CA PHE A 230 -3.03 1.10 -0.58
C PHE A 230 -2.64 0.30 -1.82
N SER A 231 -2.33 0.99 -2.91
CA SER A 231 -1.99 0.34 -4.17
C SER A 231 -0.69 0.89 -4.74
N SER A 232 0.37 0.09 -4.68
CA SER A 232 1.66 0.42 -5.29
C SER A 232 1.58 0.31 -6.81
N CYS A 233 2.12 1.31 -7.48
CA CYS A 233 2.16 1.42 -8.93
C CYS A 233 3.54 1.95 -9.34
N SER A 234 3.87 1.87 -10.61
CA SER A 234 5.10 2.43 -11.17
C SER A 234 4.78 3.50 -12.19
N ARG A 235 5.60 4.56 -12.26
CA ARG A 235 5.60 5.48 -13.41
C ARG A 235 6.26 4.85 -14.64
N ASN A 236 7.04 3.82 -14.44
CA ASN A 236 7.75 3.12 -15.49
C ASN A 236 6.93 1.93 -16.01
N ARG A 237 6.36 2.10 -17.22
CA ARG A 237 5.54 1.06 -17.85
C ARG A 237 6.29 -0.27 -18.03
N SER A 238 7.54 -0.22 -18.46
CA SER A 238 8.32 -1.43 -18.72
C SER A 238 8.58 -2.22 -17.44
N LYS A 239 8.73 -1.54 -16.29
CA LYS A 239 8.85 -2.19 -14.99
C LYS A 239 7.55 -2.90 -14.60
N ALA A 240 6.41 -2.24 -14.73
CA ALA A 240 5.12 -2.84 -14.42
C ALA A 240 4.73 -3.97 -15.40
N GLU A 241 5.08 -3.86 -16.70
CA GLU A 241 4.83 -4.90 -17.71
C GLU A 241 5.71 -6.14 -17.51
N ASN A 242 6.92 -5.94 -17.01
CA ASN A 242 7.92 -6.99 -16.76
C ASN A 242 7.75 -7.68 -15.40
N PHE A 243 6.79 -7.29 -14.57
CA PHE A 243 6.35 -8.11 -13.44
C PHE A 243 5.71 -9.39 -13.99
N SER A 244 6.46 -10.48 -13.96
CA SER A 244 6.56 -11.60 -14.88
C SER A 244 5.27 -12.28 -15.33
N ASP A 245 4.39 -12.70 -14.45
CA ASP A 245 3.27 -13.55 -14.84
C ASP A 245 1.90 -12.84 -14.81
N ALA A 246 1.92 -11.51 -14.74
CA ALA A 246 0.70 -10.73 -14.73
C ALA A 246 -0.07 -10.90 -16.05
N ASN A 247 -1.27 -11.44 -15.97
CA ASN A 247 -2.16 -11.56 -17.13
C ASN A 247 -2.90 -10.25 -17.45
N VAL A 248 -2.74 -9.24 -16.57
CA VAL A 248 -3.35 -7.91 -16.70
C VAL A 248 -2.31 -6.82 -16.45
N LEU A 249 -2.34 -5.76 -17.26
CA LEU A 249 -1.70 -4.50 -16.96
C LEU A 249 -2.76 -3.41 -16.79
N PHE A 250 -2.82 -2.80 -15.62
CA PHE A 250 -3.56 -1.57 -15.42
C PHE A 250 -2.75 -0.39 -15.94
N ILE A 251 -3.38 0.45 -16.74
CA ILE A 251 -2.86 1.71 -17.27
C ILE A 251 -3.77 2.80 -16.70
N MET A 252 -3.24 3.61 -15.80
CA MET A 252 -4.03 4.49 -14.97
C MET A 252 -3.69 5.94 -15.22
N LYS A 253 -4.57 6.66 -15.90
CA LYS A 253 -4.44 8.11 -16.11
C LYS A 253 -4.95 8.86 -14.89
N VAL A 254 -4.07 9.59 -14.24
CA VAL A 254 -4.40 10.38 -13.05
C VAL A 254 -4.86 11.77 -13.48
N TYR A 255 -6.14 12.05 -13.31
CA TYR A 255 -6.66 13.41 -13.51
C TYR A 255 -6.40 14.27 -12.28
N TYR A 256 -6.77 13.78 -11.11
CA TYR A 256 -6.43 14.35 -9.80
C TYR A 256 -6.69 13.31 -8.72
N ALA A 257 -5.67 12.94 -7.98
CA ALA A 257 -5.76 11.96 -6.90
C ALA A 257 -4.69 12.17 -5.83
N PHE A 258 -4.95 11.67 -4.64
CA PHE A 258 -3.96 11.60 -3.57
C PHE A 258 -3.05 10.39 -3.81
N ILE A 259 -1.80 10.67 -4.14
CA ILE A 259 -0.79 9.69 -4.49
C ILE A 259 0.52 10.12 -3.84
N ALA A 260 1.19 9.20 -3.19
CA ALA A 260 2.47 9.42 -2.54
C ALA A 260 3.62 8.88 -3.40
N ASP A 261 4.63 9.71 -3.63
CA ASP A 261 5.87 9.31 -4.28
C ASP A 261 6.76 8.57 -3.28
N LEU A 262 7.04 7.32 -3.53
CA LEU A 262 7.92 6.49 -2.70
C LEU A 262 9.30 6.26 -3.32
N SER A 263 9.60 6.83 -4.47
CA SER A 263 10.84 6.55 -5.21
C SER A 263 12.11 6.86 -4.40
N GLU A 264 12.10 7.92 -3.58
CA GLU A 264 13.24 8.27 -2.72
C GLU A 264 13.27 7.48 -1.40
N LEU A 265 12.17 6.86 -1.00
CA LEU A 265 12.03 6.13 0.26
C LEU A 265 12.18 4.63 0.08
N SER A 266 11.95 4.12 -1.13
CA SER A 266 12.00 2.68 -1.43
C SER A 266 13.44 2.18 -1.49
N GLU A 267 13.67 0.91 -1.10
CA GLU A 267 14.93 0.22 -1.37
C GLU A 267 15.24 0.08 -2.88
N TYR A 268 14.28 0.41 -3.75
CA TYR A 268 14.33 0.23 -5.20
C TYR A 268 13.87 1.50 -5.94
N PRO A 269 14.69 2.58 -5.87
CA PRO A 269 14.31 3.87 -6.45
C PRO A 269 13.97 3.84 -7.94
N GLU A 270 14.59 2.91 -8.68
CA GLU A 270 14.38 2.77 -10.13
C GLU A 270 13.04 2.14 -10.52
N GLU A 271 12.26 1.70 -9.56
CA GLU A 271 10.88 1.28 -9.81
C GLU A 271 9.93 2.47 -9.93
N GLU A 272 10.42 3.67 -9.57
CA GLU A 272 9.63 4.90 -9.62
C GLU A 272 8.26 4.69 -8.99
N GLU A 273 8.28 4.13 -7.75
CA GLU A 273 7.08 3.70 -7.09
C GLU A 273 6.22 4.86 -6.64
N GLU A 274 4.94 4.79 -6.99
CA GLU A 274 3.88 5.68 -6.52
C GLU A 274 2.84 4.85 -5.74
N LEU A 275 2.43 5.37 -4.60
CA LEU A 275 1.43 4.74 -3.74
C LEU A 275 0.09 5.44 -3.87
N ILE A 276 -0.87 4.80 -4.54
CA ILE A 276 -2.25 5.28 -4.56
C ILE A 276 -2.85 5.07 -3.17
N THR A 277 -3.35 6.15 -2.57
CA THR A 277 -3.96 6.06 -1.24
C THR A 277 -5.37 5.46 -1.31
N PRO A 278 -5.78 4.73 -0.27
CA PRO A 278 -7.14 4.19 -0.19
C PRO A 278 -8.19 5.30 -0.28
N GLY A 279 -9.28 5.04 -0.99
CA GLY A 279 -10.35 5.99 -1.22
C GLY A 279 -10.23 6.76 -2.55
N VAL A 280 -9.13 6.62 -3.29
CA VAL A 280 -9.05 7.11 -4.68
C VAL A 280 -10.05 6.33 -5.52
N CYS A 281 -10.85 7.05 -6.30
CA CYS A 281 -11.84 6.47 -7.19
C CYS A 281 -11.28 6.31 -8.60
N PHE A 282 -11.79 5.32 -9.30
CA PHE A 282 -11.47 5.10 -10.71
C PHE A 282 -12.71 4.84 -11.54
N ARG A 283 -12.67 5.25 -12.79
CA ARG A 283 -13.59 4.82 -13.85
C ARG A 283 -12.83 3.91 -14.80
N VAL A 284 -13.48 2.86 -15.29
CA VAL A 284 -12.92 2.02 -16.34
C VAL A 284 -13.22 2.67 -17.68
N GLU A 285 -12.18 3.06 -18.42
CA GLU A 285 -12.33 3.65 -19.74
C GLU A 285 -12.57 2.56 -20.79
N ARG A 286 -11.70 1.55 -20.80
CA ARG A 286 -11.79 0.42 -21.73
C ARG A 286 -10.97 -0.77 -21.23
N VAL A 287 -11.27 -1.94 -21.80
CA VAL A 287 -10.52 -3.19 -21.57
C VAL A 287 -10.14 -3.76 -22.92
N GLU A 288 -8.87 -3.97 -23.17
CA GLU A 288 -8.30 -4.53 -24.40
C GLU A 288 -7.62 -5.87 -24.14
N PHE A 289 -7.53 -6.73 -25.14
CA PHE A 289 -6.80 -7.99 -25.07
C PHE A 289 -5.78 -8.09 -26.19
N ASP A 290 -4.52 -8.17 -25.82
CA ASP A 290 -3.41 -8.40 -26.74
C ASP A 290 -3.16 -9.91 -26.88
N LYS A 291 -3.52 -10.45 -28.03
CA LYS A 291 -3.35 -11.88 -28.34
C LYS A 291 -1.88 -12.30 -28.41
N ASN A 292 -0.98 -11.40 -28.82
CA ASN A 292 0.44 -11.73 -28.98
C ASN A 292 1.13 -11.88 -27.62
N LYS A 293 0.75 -11.05 -26.65
CA LYS A 293 1.29 -11.07 -25.29
C LYS A 293 0.45 -11.91 -24.33
N ASN A 294 -0.71 -12.41 -24.78
CA ASN A 294 -1.70 -13.07 -23.95
C ASN A 294 -2.03 -12.26 -22.65
N LYS A 295 -2.22 -10.94 -22.81
CA LYS A 295 -2.35 -10.00 -21.69
C LYS A 295 -3.53 -9.06 -21.92
N HIS A 296 -4.28 -8.80 -20.84
CA HIS A 296 -5.30 -7.77 -20.85
C HIS A 296 -4.71 -6.43 -20.43
N TYR A 297 -5.14 -5.37 -21.10
CA TYR A 297 -4.88 -3.98 -20.73
C TYR A 297 -6.19 -3.36 -20.21
N ILE A 298 -6.17 -2.89 -18.98
CA ILE A 298 -7.32 -2.23 -18.35
C ILE A 298 -6.97 -0.77 -18.12
N TYR A 299 -7.66 0.12 -18.83
CA TYR A 299 -7.42 1.56 -18.76
C TYR A 299 -8.35 2.18 -17.75
N LEU A 300 -7.76 2.87 -16.77
CA LEU A 300 -8.48 3.52 -15.69
C LEU A 300 -8.25 5.03 -15.70
N GLU A 301 -9.28 5.77 -15.40
CA GLU A 301 -9.19 7.19 -15.05
C GLU A 301 -9.30 7.35 -13.53
N LEU A 302 -8.25 7.88 -12.90
CA LEU A 302 -8.26 8.11 -11.45
C LEU A 302 -8.75 9.51 -11.14
N LYS A 303 -9.77 9.57 -10.29
CA LYS A 303 -10.37 10.84 -9.84
C LYS A 303 -10.68 10.76 -8.35
N GLN A 304 -10.27 11.78 -7.60
CA GLN A 304 -10.68 11.91 -6.21
C GLN A 304 -12.09 12.47 -6.15
N ARG A 305 -13.01 11.81 -5.45
CA ARG A 305 -14.33 12.36 -5.16
C ARG A 305 -14.30 13.11 -3.84
N PHE A 306 -14.74 14.35 -3.88
CA PHE A 306 -14.92 15.17 -2.68
C PHE A 306 -16.41 15.31 -2.38
N SER A 307 -16.81 15.11 -1.13
CA SER A 307 -18.20 15.28 -0.72
C SER A 307 -18.59 16.77 -0.71
N GLY A 308 -19.69 17.12 -1.38
CA GLY A 308 -20.42 18.35 -1.17
C GLY A 308 -19.83 19.63 -1.76
N LYS A 309 -20.04 20.77 -1.09
CA LYS A 309 -19.74 22.14 -1.58
C LYS A 309 -18.26 22.38 -1.98
N LYS A 310 -17.31 21.65 -1.39
CA LYS A 310 -15.88 21.75 -1.75
C LYS A 310 -15.57 21.26 -3.17
N TYR A 311 -16.33 20.34 -3.72
CA TYR A 311 -16.18 19.85 -5.09
C TYR A 311 -16.26 20.96 -6.12
N LYS A 312 -17.28 21.86 -5.99
CA LYS A 312 -17.45 23.00 -6.90
C LYS A 312 -16.31 24.01 -6.81
N LEU A 313 -15.75 24.22 -5.61
CA LEU A 313 -14.62 25.13 -5.39
C LEU A 313 -13.30 24.58 -5.96
N ILE A 314 -13.05 23.29 -5.82
CA ILE A 314 -11.83 22.64 -6.33
C ILE A 314 -11.86 22.54 -7.86
N ILE A 315 -13.02 22.22 -8.46
CA ILE A 315 -13.16 22.25 -9.93
C ILE A 315 -12.96 23.66 -10.46
N ALA A 316 -13.55 24.68 -9.83
CA ALA A 316 -13.35 26.07 -10.22
C ALA A 316 -11.89 26.53 -10.07
N PHE A 317 -11.18 26.03 -9.06
CA PHE A 317 -9.76 26.31 -8.88
C PHE A 317 -8.88 25.57 -9.91
N LEU A 318 -9.16 24.31 -10.21
CA LEU A 318 -8.43 23.52 -11.22
C LEU A 318 -8.73 24.05 -12.63
N ALA A 319 -9.96 24.45 -12.93
CA ALA A 319 -10.29 25.07 -14.21
C ALA A 319 -9.56 26.40 -14.44
N ARG A 320 -9.28 27.18 -13.38
CA ARG A 320 -8.46 28.40 -13.45
C ARG A 320 -6.96 28.11 -13.69
N LEU A 321 -6.48 26.91 -13.32
CA LEU A 321 -5.08 26.53 -13.55
C LEU A 321 -4.85 25.92 -14.95
N THR A 322 -5.91 25.44 -15.60
CA THR A 322 -5.84 24.79 -16.93
C THR A 322 -6.15 25.72 -18.08
N PHE A 323 -6.71 26.92 -17.82
CA PHE A 323 -6.96 27.97 -18.82
C PHE A 323 -6.40 29.29 -18.28
N PRO A 324 -5.12 29.63 -18.57
CA PRO A 324 -4.70 31.02 -18.44
C PRO A 324 -5.43 31.84 -19.51
N LEU A 325 -6.12 32.90 -19.08
CA LEU A 325 -6.67 33.95 -19.94
C LEU A 325 -5.57 34.65 -20.71
#